data_6b5201d1e0ab0a41e20f700ef90c63de
#
_entry.id   6b5201d1e0ab0a41e20f700ef90c63de
#
_cell.length_a   1.000
_cell.length_b   1.000
_cell.length_c   1.000
_cell.angle_alpha   90.00
_cell.angle_beta   90.00
_cell.angle_gamma   90.00
#
_symmetry.space_group_name_H-M   'P 1'
#
loop_
_entity.id
_entity.type
_entity.pdbx_description
1 polymer ?
#
loop_
_entity_poly.entity_id
_entity_poly.type
_entity_poly.pdbx_seq_one_letter_code
_entity_poly.pdbx_strand_id
1 'polypeptide(L)'
;MAKQLYDYWFVQFDFPNEEGKPYKSSGGAMVWNEKLKREIPQGWNFCFLEDLLTIRNGRDHKHLADGIYPVYGSGGEMRKVSEYLYDGESVLMPRKGSLNNIMYVNEAFWTVDTMFYSEMKLSNCAKYIYYTIKDIDFTRWDSGTGVPSMTSSTLYSIKLVKPQNETLKKFDEMISPLFEHMKQISEQNVVLTKQRDELLPLLMNGQATVNYHLSSTPTTAFGMINKASTGIIGTAKFDMD
;
A
#
# COMPACT_ATOMS: atom_id res chain seq x y z
N MET A 1 -0.22 11.89 -6.11
CA MET A 1 1.09 11.88 -6.82
C MET A 1 1.40 10.49 -7.41
N ALA A 2 1.58 9.41 -6.63
CA ALA A 2 1.96 8.09 -7.18
C ALA A 2 0.95 7.51 -8.21
N LYS A 3 -0.36 7.58 -7.92
CA LYS A 3 -1.42 7.18 -8.87
C LYS A 3 -1.40 8.02 -10.16
N GLN A 4 -1.16 9.32 -10.06
CA GLN A 4 -1.07 10.21 -11.23
C GLN A 4 0.11 9.84 -12.12
N LEU A 5 1.27 9.47 -11.53
CA LEU A 5 2.42 8.99 -12.28
C LEU A 5 2.13 7.67 -12.99
N TYR A 6 1.44 6.73 -12.32
CA TYR A 6 0.97 5.49 -12.93
C TYR A 6 0.04 5.79 -14.11
N ASP A 7 -0.96 6.66 -13.95
CA ASP A 7 -1.91 7.01 -15.01
C ASP A 7 -1.19 7.66 -16.21
N TYR A 8 -0.24 8.53 -15.95
CA TYR A 8 0.55 9.19 -16.99
C TYR A 8 1.38 8.18 -17.79
N TRP A 9 2.03 7.22 -17.11
CA TRP A 9 2.91 6.27 -17.79
C TRP A 9 2.19 5.09 -18.45
N PHE A 10 1.18 4.52 -17.79
CA PHE A 10 0.59 3.23 -18.20
C PHE A 10 -0.86 3.32 -18.72
N VAL A 11 -1.55 4.43 -18.45
CA VAL A 11 -2.87 4.68 -19.01
C VAL A 11 -2.78 5.61 -20.21
N GLN A 12 -2.05 6.72 -20.08
CA GLN A 12 -1.83 7.70 -21.17
C GLN A 12 -0.67 7.30 -22.08
N PHE A 13 0.24 6.43 -21.62
CA PHE A 13 1.45 5.97 -22.31
C PHE A 13 2.51 7.06 -22.54
N ASP A 14 2.54 8.07 -21.67
CA ASP A 14 3.52 9.16 -21.70
C ASP A 14 4.70 8.91 -20.74
N PHE A 15 5.16 7.66 -20.65
CA PHE A 15 6.43 7.34 -19.98
C PHE A 15 7.61 7.98 -20.71
N PRO A 16 8.74 8.28 -20.02
CA PRO A 16 9.89 8.91 -20.67
C PRO A 16 10.52 8.00 -21.73
N ASN A 17 10.66 8.52 -22.93
CA ASN A 17 11.40 7.89 -24.02
C ASN A 17 12.92 8.04 -23.79
N GLU A 18 13.75 7.65 -24.77
CA GLU A 18 15.22 7.74 -24.70
C GLU A 18 15.73 9.17 -24.54
N GLU A 19 14.97 10.17 -25.02
CA GLU A 19 15.27 11.59 -24.86
C GLU A 19 14.69 12.21 -23.58
N GLY A 20 14.01 11.42 -22.75
CA GLY A 20 13.31 11.89 -21.55
C GLY A 20 11.99 12.62 -21.84
N LYS A 21 11.51 12.63 -23.07
CA LYS A 21 10.22 13.23 -23.48
C LYS A 21 9.05 12.22 -23.28
N PRO A 22 7.79 12.71 -23.11
CA PRO A 22 6.62 11.85 -23.05
C PRO A 22 6.49 10.99 -24.32
N TYR A 23 6.38 9.66 -24.18
CA TYR A 23 6.44 8.75 -25.32
C TYR A 23 5.35 9.02 -26.35
N LYS A 24 4.08 8.86 -25.98
CA LYS A 24 2.94 8.98 -26.90
C LYS A 24 2.78 10.42 -27.41
N SER A 25 2.83 11.41 -26.52
CA SER A 25 2.65 12.82 -26.88
C SER A 25 3.78 13.37 -27.76
N SER A 26 4.96 12.74 -27.77
CA SER A 26 6.07 13.09 -28.67
C SER A 26 6.08 12.26 -29.96
N GLY A 27 5.01 11.56 -30.29
CA GLY A 27 4.88 10.78 -31.52
C GLY A 27 5.43 9.36 -31.44
N GLY A 28 5.56 8.80 -30.24
CA GLY A 28 5.93 7.39 -30.05
C GLY A 28 4.99 6.43 -30.75
N ALA A 29 5.55 5.40 -31.40
CA ALA A 29 4.79 4.47 -32.21
C ALA A 29 3.82 3.63 -31.37
N MET A 30 2.56 3.60 -31.78
CA MET A 30 1.48 2.82 -31.14
C MET A 30 1.05 1.68 -32.06
N VAL A 31 0.70 0.53 -31.49
CA VAL A 31 0.27 -0.67 -32.22
C VAL A 31 -1.06 -1.15 -31.67
N TRP A 32 -2.01 -1.46 -32.54
CA TRP A 32 -3.30 -2.03 -32.16
C TRP A 32 -3.13 -3.44 -31.58
N ASN A 33 -3.71 -3.67 -30.43
CA ASN A 33 -3.69 -4.99 -29.79
C ASN A 33 -5.10 -5.60 -29.78
N GLU A 34 -5.26 -6.68 -30.52
CA GLU A 34 -6.56 -7.37 -30.71
C GLU A 34 -7.13 -7.95 -29.40
N LYS A 35 -6.29 -8.40 -28.47
CA LYS A 35 -6.73 -9.01 -27.20
C LYS A 35 -7.19 -7.98 -26.19
N LEU A 36 -6.58 -6.78 -26.20
CA LEU A 36 -6.90 -5.67 -25.33
C LEU A 36 -7.92 -4.69 -25.96
N LYS A 37 -8.17 -4.81 -27.28
CA LYS A 37 -9.04 -3.91 -28.05
C LYS A 37 -8.68 -2.42 -27.92
N ARG A 38 -7.36 -2.15 -27.86
CA ARG A 38 -6.81 -0.80 -27.78
C ARG A 38 -5.39 -0.73 -28.35
N GLU A 39 -4.95 0.48 -28.64
CA GLU A 39 -3.55 0.73 -28.97
C GLU A 39 -2.67 0.64 -27.71
N ILE A 40 -1.48 0.07 -27.88
CA ILE A 40 -0.43 0.00 -26.86
C ILE A 40 0.90 0.46 -27.48
N PRO A 41 1.88 0.93 -26.67
CA PRO A 41 3.19 1.30 -27.19
C PRO A 41 3.86 0.15 -27.94
N GLN A 42 4.58 0.49 -29.01
CA GLN A 42 5.39 -0.49 -29.73
C GLN A 42 6.41 -1.15 -28.80
N GLY A 43 6.51 -2.47 -28.87
CA GLY A 43 7.39 -3.27 -28.01
C GLY A 43 6.78 -3.67 -26.67
N TRP A 44 5.57 -3.15 -26.32
CA TRP A 44 4.80 -3.67 -25.21
C TRP A 44 3.91 -4.83 -25.67
N ASN A 45 3.58 -5.74 -24.76
CA ASN A 45 2.84 -6.95 -25.11
C ASN A 45 1.60 -7.12 -24.23
N PHE A 46 0.65 -7.89 -24.74
CA PHE A 46 -0.44 -8.44 -23.93
C PHE A 46 0.09 -9.54 -23.00
N CYS A 47 -0.43 -9.59 -21.78
CA CYS A 47 -0.24 -10.70 -20.86
C CYS A 47 -1.48 -10.90 -19.97
N PHE A 48 -1.55 -12.03 -19.29
CA PHE A 48 -2.45 -12.24 -18.18
C PHE A 48 -1.74 -11.91 -16.85
N LEU A 49 -2.51 -11.68 -15.79
CA LEU A 49 -1.94 -11.46 -14.45
C LEU A 49 -1.08 -12.66 -14.00
N GLU A 50 -1.46 -13.87 -14.41
CA GLU A 50 -0.73 -15.11 -14.19
C GLU A 50 0.72 -15.05 -14.70
N ASP A 51 0.99 -14.34 -15.78
CA ASP A 51 2.33 -14.21 -16.35
C ASP A 51 3.28 -13.36 -15.48
N LEU A 52 2.72 -12.49 -14.62
CA LEU A 52 3.48 -11.53 -13.82
C LEU A 52 3.66 -11.94 -12.36
N LEU A 53 2.74 -12.73 -11.81
CA LEU A 53 2.77 -13.13 -10.41
C LEU A 53 2.21 -14.54 -10.18
N THR A 54 2.49 -15.09 -9.00
CA THR A 54 1.87 -16.32 -8.48
C THR A 54 1.00 -15.96 -7.28
N ILE A 55 -0.28 -16.35 -7.30
CA ILE A 55 -1.21 -16.15 -6.19
C ILE A 55 -1.07 -17.29 -5.18
N ARG A 56 -0.94 -16.95 -3.92
CA ARG A 56 -0.91 -17.87 -2.79
C ARG A 56 -2.09 -17.60 -1.83
N ASN A 57 -2.52 -18.65 -1.15
CA ASN A 57 -3.57 -18.54 -0.13
C ASN A 57 -2.97 -18.12 1.21
N GLY A 58 -3.67 -17.24 1.91
CA GLY A 58 -3.41 -17.02 3.33
C GLY A 58 -3.79 -18.23 4.19
N ARG A 59 -3.45 -18.17 5.47
CA ARG A 59 -3.64 -19.27 6.44
C ARG A 59 -4.25 -18.77 7.73
N ASP A 60 -4.87 -19.66 8.50
CA ASP A 60 -5.35 -19.33 9.85
C ASP A 60 -4.19 -18.86 10.74
N HIS A 61 -4.42 -17.78 11.47
CA HIS A 61 -3.42 -17.11 12.34
C HIS A 61 -3.72 -17.28 13.84
N LYS A 62 -4.83 -17.94 14.21
CA LYS A 62 -5.30 -17.98 15.61
C LYS A 62 -4.38 -18.74 16.55
N HIS A 63 -3.64 -19.69 16.00
CA HIS A 63 -2.66 -20.49 16.74
C HIS A 63 -1.34 -19.78 17.01
N LEU A 64 -1.10 -18.64 16.35
CA LEU A 64 0.15 -17.90 16.48
C LEU A 64 0.13 -17.00 17.73
N ALA A 65 1.27 -16.91 18.41
CA ALA A 65 1.49 -15.96 19.49
C ALA A 65 1.54 -14.52 18.96
N ASP A 66 1.35 -13.54 19.83
CA ASP A 66 1.58 -12.13 19.49
C ASP A 66 3.06 -11.87 19.21
N GLY A 67 3.33 -10.95 18.28
CA GLY A 67 4.67 -10.66 17.80
C GLY A 67 4.78 -9.35 17.04
N ILE A 68 5.64 -9.32 16.03
CA ILE A 68 5.99 -8.11 15.27
C ILE A 68 5.45 -8.11 13.84
N TYR A 69 5.10 -9.27 13.27
CA TYR A 69 4.70 -9.38 11.88
C TYR A 69 3.20 -9.07 11.71
N PRO A 70 2.82 -8.13 10.84
CA PRO A 70 1.42 -7.78 10.64
C PRO A 70 0.64 -8.92 10.01
N VAL A 71 -0.60 -9.10 10.45
CA VAL A 71 -1.59 -10.03 9.87
C VAL A 71 -2.61 -9.22 9.09
N TYR A 72 -2.72 -9.51 7.80
CA TYR A 72 -3.65 -8.83 6.90
C TYR A 72 -4.89 -9.68 6.63
N GLY A 73 -6.05 -9.06 6.80
CA GLY A 73 -7.36 -9.57 6.36
C GLY A 73 -7.97 -8.66 5.30
N SER A 74 -9.16 -8.99 4.79
CA SER A 74 -9.84 -8.19 3.76
C SER A 74 -10.21 -6.78 4.21
N GLY A 75 -10.22 -6.50 5.51
CA GLY A 75 -10.42 -5.17 6.07
C GLY A 75 -9.14 -4.36 6.30
N GLY A 76 -7.97 -4.97 6.16
CA GLY A 76 -6.67 -4.36 6.46
C GLY A 76 -5.87 -5.12 7.51
N GLU A 77 -4.92 -4.45 8.18
CA GLU A 77 -4.15 -5.01 9.28
C GLU A 77 -5.06 -5.31 10.49
N MET A 78 -4.95 -6.51 11.06
CA MET A 78 -5.80 -6.98 12.16
C MET A 78 -5.07 -7.03 13.50
N ARG A 79 -3.87 -7.62 13.51
CA ARG A 79 -2.98 -7.78 14.68
C ARG A 79 -1.57 -8.08 14.22
N LYS A 80 -0.65 -8.25 15.17
CA LYS A 80 0.72 -8.72 14.88
C LYS A 80 0.98 -10.07 15.52
N VAL A 81 1.75 -10.93 14.82
CA VAL A 81 2.03 -12.32 15.22
C VAL A 81 3.54 -12.60 15.21
N SER A 82 3.93 -13.74 15.81
CA SER A 82 5.32 -14.17 15.97
C SER A 82 5.98 -14.74 14.71
N GLU A 83 5.18 -15.09 13.70
CA GLU A 83 5.64 -15.73 12.47
C GLU A 83 5.12 -14.99 11.24
N TYR A 84 5.76 -15.19 10.08
CA TYR A 84 5.32 -14.65 8.80
C TYR A 84 5.15 -15.75 7.74
N LEU A 85 4.29 -15.51 6.75
CA LEU A 85 4.09 -16.40 5.60
C LEU A 85 5.02 -16.07 4.44
N TYR A 86 5.29 -14.78 4.25
CA TYR A 86 6.07 -14.28 3.14
C TYR A 86 6.79 -13.00 3.56
N ASP A 87 8.00 -12.80 3.02
CA ASP A 87 8.81 -11.60 3.23
C ASP A 87 9.18 -11.01 1.86
N GLY A 88 8.81 -9.75 1.65
CA GLY A 88 9.08 -9.01 0.41
C GLY A 88 7.87 -8.29 -0.17
N GLU A 89 8.04 -7.81 -1.42
CA GLU A 89 6.96 -7.11 -2.13
C GLU A 89 5.82 -8.05 -2.51
N SER A 90 4.61 -7.68 -2.14
CA SER A 90 3.41 -8.44 -2.47
C SER A 90 2.21 -7.52 -2.70
N VAL A 91 1.34 -7.92 -3.61
CA VAL A 91 0.00 -7.35 -3.75
C VAL A 91 -0.99 -8.30 -3.10
N LEU A 92 -1.66 -7.81 -2.07
CA LEU A 92 -2.67 -8.56 -1.33
C LEU A 92 -4.03 -8.33 -1.97
N MET A 93 -4.73 -9.43 -2.25
CA MET A 93 -6.02 -9.42 -2.94
C MET A 93 -7.05 -10.15 -2.08
N PRO A 94 -8.20 -9.53 -1.73
CA PRO A 94 -9.23 -10.20 -0.98
C PRO A 94 -9.80 -11.42 -1.72
N ARG A 95 -9.91 -12.52 -1.00
CA ARG A 95 -10.62 -13.72 -1.44
C ARG A 95 -12.09 -13.70 -1.05
N LYS A 96 -12.40 -13.11 0.12
CA LYS A 96 -13.76 -12.98 0.67
C LYS A 96 -13.92 -11.64 1.40
N GLY A 97 -15.14 -11.10 1.41
CA GLY A 97 -15.48 -9.89 2.11
C GLY A 97 -15.28 -8.64 1.25
N SER A 98 -14.44 -7.70 1.67
CA SER A 98 -14.21 -6.42 0.97
C SER A 98 -13.33 -6.61 -0.27
N LEU A 99 -13.90 -7.12 -1.37
CA LEU A 99 -13.15 -7.54 -2.58
C LEU A 99 -12.33 -6.42 -3.22
N ASN A 100 -12.73 -5.16 -3.08
CA ASN A 100 -12.02 -4.01 -3.67
C ASN A 100 -10.86 -3.48 -2.79
N ASN A 101 -10.61 -4.08 -1.62
CA ASN A 101 -9.52 -3.65 -0.74
C ASN A 101 -8.18 -4.29 -1.14
N ILE A 102 -7.66 -3.88 -2.29
CA ILE A 102 -6.34 -4.28 -2.78
C ILE A 102 -5.26 -3.51 -2.02
N MET A 103 -4.27 -4.21 -1.48
CA MET A 103 -3.17 -3.61 -0.71
C MET A 103 -1.82 -3.97 -1.33
N TYR A 104 -0.88 -3.04 -1.21
CA TYR A 104 0.54 -3.29 -1.50
C TYR A 104 1.30 -3.35 -0.18
N VAL A 105 2.14 -4.34 -0.01
CA VAL A 105 3.03 -4.50 1.15
C VAL A 105 4.44 -4.82 0.69
N ASN A 106 5.43 -4.36 1.47
CA ASN A 106 6.85 -4.67 1.27
C ASN A 106 7.48 -4.86 2.65
N GLU A 107 7.23 -6.02 3.23
CA GLU A 107 7.72 -6.43 4.55
C GLU A 107 7.43 -7.90 4.79
N ALA A 108 7.92 -8.47 5.89
CA ALA A 108 7.50 -9.78 6.35
C ALA A 108 6.09 -9.70 6.96
N PHE A 109 5.15 -10.52 6.48
CA PHE A 109 3.75 -10.46 6.87
C PHE A 109 3.06 -11.84 6.91
N TRP A 110 1.89 -11.87 7.52
CA TRP A 110 0.94 -12.98 7.47
C TRP A 110 -0.36 -12.52 6.83
N THR A 111 -1.04 -13.40 6.07
CA THR A 111 -2.40 -13.17 5.58
C THR A 111 -3.34 -14.26 6.05
N VAL A 112 -4.57 -13.87 6.40
CA VAL A 112 -5.62 -14.82 6.78
C VAL A 112 -6.19 -15.54 5.56
N ASP A 113 -6.96 -16.61 5.78
CA ASP A 113 -7.58 -17.44 4.73
C ASP A 113 -8.56 -16.70 3.80
N THR A 114 -9.01 -15.51 4.20
CA THR A 114 -9.85 -14.62 3.38
C THR A 114 -9.06 -13.68 2.46
N MET A 115 -7.71 -13.79 2.47
CA MET A 115 -6.81 -13.02 1.64
C MET A 115 -5.93 -13.91 0.80
N PHE A 116 -5.69 -13.48 -0.43
CA PHE A 116 -4.57 -13.94 -1.25
C PHE A 116 -3.37 -13.01 -1.07
N TYR A 117 -2.16 -13.56 -1.16
CA TYR A 117 -0.95 -12.79 -1.37
C TYR A 117 -0.27 -13.22 -2.67
N SER A 118 0.62 -12.41 -3.18
CA SER A 118 1.28 -12.64 -4.46
C SER A 118 2.80 -12.69 -4.33
N GLU A 119 3.40 -13.60 -5.07
CA GLU A 119 4.84 -13.68 -5.30
C GLU A 119 5.12 -13.18 -6.72
N MET A 120 5.98 -12.17 -6.86
CA MET A 120 6.28 -11.58 -8.16
C MET A 120 7.17 -12.50 -9.01
N LYS A 121 6.79 -12.72 -10.27
CA LYS A 121 7.60 -13.45 -11.27
C LYS A 121 8.57 -12.54 -12.01
N LEU A 122 8.32 -11.24 -11.97
CA LEU A 122 9.11 -10.22 -12.63
C LEU A 122 9.51 -9.15 -11.60
N SER A 123 10.77 -8.75 -11.58
CA SER A 123 11.24 -7.69 -10.70
C SER A 123 10.61 -6.34 -11.05
N ASN A 124 10.45 -5.46 -10.05
CA ASN A 124 9.96 -4.10 -10.19
C ASN A 124 8.52 -3.98 -10.75
N CYS A 125 7.73 -5.06 -10.72
CA CYS A 125 6.37 -5.03 -11.28
C CYS A 125 5.26 -4.90 -10.22
N ALA A 126 5.57 -5.06 -8.93
CA ALA A 126 4.56 -5.11 -7.86
C ALA A 126 3.70 -3.84 -7.78
N LYS A 127 4.33 -2.67 -7.82
CA LYS A 127 3.64 -1.37 -7.76
C LYS A 127 2.84 -1.09 -9.04
N TYR A 128 3.38 -1.50 -10.21
CA TYR A 128 2.64 -1.46 -11.47
C TYR A 128 1.36 -2.31 -11.39
N ILE A 129 1.49 -3.57 -10.96
CA ILE A 129 0.35 -4.48 -10.80
C ILE A 129 -0.64 -3.92 -9.78
N TYR A 130 -0.17 -3.44 -8.63
CA TYR A 130 -1.02 -2.84 -7.61
C TYR A 130 -1.93 -1.75 -8.18
N TYR A 131 -1.39 -0.77 -8.90
CA TYR A 131 -2.21 0.29 -9.50
C TYR A 131 -3.08 -0.22 -10.63
N THR A 132 -2.61 -1.19 -11.42
CA THR A 132 -3.39 -1.76 -12.52
C THR A 132 -4.66 -2.45 -12.04
N ILE A 133 -4.59 -3.19 -10.92
CA ILE A 133 -5.74 -3.94 -10.42
C ILE A 133 -6.57 -3.19 -9.38
N LYS A 134 -6.00 -2.18 -8.72
CA LYS A 134 -6.68 -1.44 -7.64
C LYS A 134 -7.97 -0.77 -8.08
N ASP A 135 -8.05 -0.31 -9.33
CA ASP A 135 -9.20 0.39 -9.89
C ASP A 135 -10.25 -0.55 -10.50
N ILE A 136 -9.98 -1.87 -10.49
CA ILE A 136 -10.93 -2.86 -10.97
C ILE A 136 -12.02 -3.06 -9.91
N ASP A 137 -13.27 -2.92 -10.32
CA ASP A 137 -14.41 -3.23 -9.45
C ASP A 137 -14.65 -4.74 -9.42
N PHE A 138 -14.06 -5.40 -8.44
CA PHE A 138 -14.16 -6.84 -8.25
C PHE A 138 -15.54 -7.32 -7.78
N THR A 139 -16.41 -6.43 -7.31
CA THR A 139 -17.78 -6.80 -6.93
C THR A 139 -18.58 -7.31 -8.11
N ARG A 140 -18.25 -6.92 -9.33
CA ARG A 140 -18.87 -7.40 -10.57
C ARG A 140 -18.50 -8.85 -10.91
N TRP A 141 -17.45 -9.38 -10.30
CA TRP A 141 -16.95 -10.74 -10.54
C TRP A 141 -17.21 -11.66 -9.35
N ASP A 142 -18.07 -11.20 -8.44
CA ASP A 142 -18.45 -11.95 -7.26
C ASP A 142 -19.11 -13.29 -7.66
N SER A 143 -18.58 -14.38 -7.12
CA SER A 143 -19.10 -15.74 -7.31
C SER A 143 -19.78 -16.29 -6.04
N GLY A 144 -19.87 -15.47 -4.98
CA GLY A 144 -20.46 -15.87 -3.71
C GLY A 144 -21.98 -15.78 -3.69
N THR A 145 -22.64 -16.70 -2.99
CA THR A 145 -24.10 -16.70 -2.81
C THR A 145 -24.56 -16.00 -1.53
N GLY A 146 -23.64 -15.57 -0.66
CA GLY A 146 -23.96 -14.89 0.60
C GLY A 146 -22.87 -13.94 1.07
N VAL A 147 -21.59 -14.34 0.92
CA VAL A 147 -20.44 -13.46 1.18
C VAL A 147 -19.70 -13.28 -0.14
N PRO A 148 -19.42 -12.02 -0.57
CA PRO A 148 -18.66 -11.77 -1.77
C PRO A 148 -17.36 -12.57 -1.80
N SER A 149 -17.10 -13.27 -2.89
CA SER A 149 -15.95 -14.15 -3.01
C SER A 149 -15.29 -14.12 -4.39
N MET A 150 -13.95 -14.23 -4.41
CA MET A 150 -13.11 -14.22 -5.57
C MET A 150 -12.27 -15.49 -5.64
N THR A 151 -12.07 -16.02 -6.83
CA THR A 151 -11.17 -17.17 -7.05
C THR A 151 -9.84 -16.73 -7.64
N SER A 152 -8.78 -17.51 -7.40
CA SER A 152 -7.47 -17.24 -8.03
C SER A 152 -7.52 -17.35 -9.55
N SER A 153 -8.36 -18.26 -10.10
CA SER A 153 -8.53 -18.42 -11.55
C SER A 153 -9.13 -17.15 -12.19
N THR A 154 -10.10 -16.51 -11.53
CA THR A 154 -10.66 -15.23 -11.98
C THR A 154 -9.59 -14.13 -11.98
N LEU A 155 -8.80 -14.03 -10.93
CA LEU A 155 -7.68 -13.07 -10.86
C LEU A 155 -6.63 -13.35 -11.95
N TYR A 156 -6.23 -14.58 -12.15
CA TYR A 156 -5.27 -14.95 -13.18
C TYR A 156 -5.73 -14.59 -14.61
N SER A 157 -7.04 -14.60 -14.87
CA SER A 157 -7.61 -14.24 -16.19
C SER A 157 -7.61 -12.73 -16.48
N ILE A 158 -7.18 -11.87 -15.55
CA ILE A 158 -7.10 -10.43 -15.79
C ILE A 158 -6.12 -10.13 -16.91
N LYS A 159 -6.61 -9.40 -17.91
CA LYS A 159 -5.84 -9.00 -19.09
C LYS A 159 -5.11 -7.71 -18.81
N LEU A 160 -3.81 -7.69 -19.07
CA LEU A 160 -2.93 -6.57 -18.77
C LEU A 160 -2.05 -6.25 -19.97
N VAL A 161 -1.51 -5.04 -19.97
CA VAL A 161 -0.36 -4.69 -20.82
C VAL A 161 0.91 -5.05 -20.06
N LYS A 162 1.83 -5.75 -20.70
CA LYS A 162 3.17 -5.99 -20.16
C LYS A 162 4.12 -4.94 -20.70
N PRO A 163 4.52 -3.96 -19.88
CA PRO A 163 5.52 -2.98 -20.26
C PRO A 163 6.89 -3.62 -20.47
N GLN A 164 7.82 -2.92 -21.09
CA GLN A 164 9.23 -3.31 -21.11
C GLN A 164 9.81 -3.25 -19.69
N ASN A 165 10.74 -4.16 -19.39
CA ASN A 165 11.37 -4.26 -18.07
C ASN A 165 12.06 -2.95 -17.65
N GLU A 166 12.67 -2.25 -18.61
CA GLU A 166 13.32 -0.97 -18.37
C GLU A 166 12.32 0.11 -17.91
N THR A 167 11.12 0.15 -18.52
CA THR A 167 10.07 1.07 -18.12
C THR A 167 9.55 0.75 -16.71
N LEU A 168 9.36 -0.54 -16.40
CA LEU A 168 8.97 -0.97 -15.04
C LEU A 168 10.02 -0.58 -14.01
N LYS A 169 11.30 -0.79 -14.30
CA LYS A 169 12.41 -0.43 -13.41
C LYS A 169 12.44 1.07 -13.13
N LYS A 170 12.40 1.91 -14.18
CA LYS A 170 12.38 3.37 -14.01
C LYS A 170 11.18 3.85 -13.21
N PHE A 171 10.00 3.26 -13.47
CA PHE A 171 8.79 3.57 -12.70
C PHE A 171 8.94 3.19 -11.23
N ASP A 172 9.44 2.00 -10.96
CA ASP A 172 9.65 1.50 -9.60
C ASP A 172 10.63 2.39 -8.83
N GLU A 173 11.76 2.77 -9.44
CA GLU A 173 12.75 3.68 -8.86
C GLU A 173 12.17 5.06 -8.52
N MET A 174 11.28 5.59 -9.37
CA MET A 174 10.63 6.89 -9.12
C MET A 174 9.57 6.82 -8.03
N ILE A 175 8.86 5.70 -7.91
CA ILE A 175 7.70 5.61 -7.02
C ILE A 175 8.05 5.03 -5.65
N SER A 176 9.12 4.25 -5.53
CA SER A 176 9.54 3.62 -4.27
C SER A 176 9.73 4.61 -3.13
N PRO A 177 10.39 5.77 -3.31
CA PRO A 177 10.51 6.76 -2.23
C PRO A 177 9.15 7.28 -1.73
N LEU A 178 8.13 7.36 -2.61
CA LEU A 178 6.78 7.78 -2.21
C LEU A 178 6.11 6.71 -1.34
N PHE A 179 6.29 5.42 -1.64
CA PHE A 179 5.76 4.33 -0.83
C PHE A 179 6.44 4.26 0.53
N GLU A 180 7.77 4.42 0.58
CA GLU A 180 8.51 4.50 1.85
C GLU A 180 8.02 5.66 2.72
N HIS A 181 7.84 6.83 2.13
CA HIS A 181 7.32 7.99 2.86
C HIS A 181 5.89 7.77 3.35
N MET A 182 5.02 7.15 2.54
CA MET A 182 3.66 6.78 2.96
C MET A 182 3.68 5.79 4.13
N LYS A 183 4.59 4.81 4.13
CA LYS A 183 4.76 3.86 5.23
C LYS A 183 5.17 4.59 6.51
N GLN A 184 6.18 5.46 6.45
CA GLN A 184 6.64 6.25 7.59
C GLN A 184 5.52 7.13 8.18
N ILE A 185 4.74 7.79 7.33
CA ILE A 185 3.58 8.59 7.77
C ILE A 185 2.53 7.70 8.45
N SER A 186 2.26 6.52 7.91
CA SER A 186 1.31 5.57 8.51
C SER A 186 1.77 5.12 9.90
N GLU A 187 3.04 4.78 10.06
CA GLU A 187 3.63 4.41 11.34
C GLU A 187 3.57 5.56 12.36
N GLN A 188 3.90 6.79 11.94
CA GLN A 188 3.77 7.98 12.79
C GLN A 188 2.32 8.22 13.22
N ASN A 189 1.35 8.05 12.32
CA ASN A 189 -0.06 8.19 12.64
C ASN A 189 -0.53 7.19 13.70
N VAL A 190 -0.04 5.95 13.67
CA VAL A 190 -0.34 4.95 14.71
C VAL A 190 0.18 5.42 16.07
N VAL A 191 1.43 5.91 16.13
CA VAL A 191 2.03 6.42 17.36
C VAL A 191 1.25 7.64 17.89
N LEU A 192 0.95 8.61 17.03
CA LEU A 192 0.20 9.81 17.41
C LEU A 192 -1.23 9.48 17.87
N THR A 193 -1.89 8.54 17.22
CA THR A 193 -3.22 8.07 17.63
C THR A 193 -3.17 7.45 19.02
N LYS A 194 -2.18 6.60 19.30
CA LYS A 194 -1.98 6.00 20.62
C LYS A 194 -1.73 7.08 21.67
N GLN A 195 -0.85 8.03 21.40
CA GLN A 195 -0.58 9.16 22.32
C GLN A 195 -1.84 9.99 22.59
N ARG A 196 -2.64 10.28 21.55
CA ARG A 196 -3.93 10.98 21.71
C ARG A 196 -4.85 10.21 22.65
N ASP A 197 -5.00 8.91 22.43
CA ASP A 197 -5.93 8.07 23.19
C ASP A 197 -5.49 7.90 24.65
N GLU A 198 -4.18 7.95 24.93
CA GLU A 198 -3.63 7.93 26.29
C GLU A 198 -3.81 9.29 27.00
N LEU A 199 -3.66 10.41 26.27
CA LEU A 199 -3.69 11.75 26.85
C LEU A 199 -5.10 12.30 27.00
N LEU A 200 -6.01 11.99 26.09
CA LEU A 200 -7.36 12.55 26.07
C LEU A 200 -8.12 12.30 27.40
N PRO A 201 -8.14 11.09 27.98
CA PRO A 201 -8.77 10.85 29.27
C PRO A 201 -8.15 11.68 30.41
N LEU A 202 -6.81 11.86 30.40
CA LEU A 202 -6.11 12.63 31.42
C LEU A 202 -6.47 14.12 31.38
N LEU A 203 -6.62 14.66 30.17
CA LEU A 203 -7.08 16.05 29.96
C LEU A 203 -8.53 16.23 30.39
N MET A 204 -9.41 15.28 30.01
CA MET A 204 -10.83 15.34 30.35
C MET A 204 -11.08 15.24 31.87
N ASN A 205 -10.25 14.48 32.59
CA ASN A 205 -10.36 14.29 34.04
C ASN A 205 -9.59 15.38 34.84
N GLY A 206 -9.01 16.39 34.18
CA GLY A 206 -8.21 17.44 34.83
C GLY A 206 -6.89 16.93 35.44
N GLN A 207 -6.46 15.72 35.08
CA GLN A 207 -5.20 15.10 35.56
C GLN A 207 -3.97 15.60 34.79
N ALA A 208 -4.19 16.25 33.65
CA ALA A 208 -3.16 16.91 32.85
C ALA A 208 -3.69 18.26 32.35
N THR A 209 -2.80 19.25 32.23
CA THR A 209 -3.09 20.54 31.66
C THR A 209 -2.13 20.83 30.51
N VAL A 210 -2.63 21.53 29.48
CA VAL A 210 -1.79 21.99 28.36
C VAL A 210 -1.43 23.45 28.61
N ASN A 211 -0.14 23.72 28.83
CA ASN A 211 0.36 25.08 28.96
C ASN A 211 0.78 25.59 27.57
N TYR A 212 0.01 26.53 27.03
CA TYR A 212 0.39 27.24 25.80
C TYR A 212 1.28 28.41 26.16
N HIS A 213 2.56 28.37 25.84
CA HIS A 213 3.37 29.57 25.72
C HIS A 213 3.16 30.14 24.31
N LEU A 214 2.36 31.16 24.19
CA LEU A 214 2.30 31.97 22.97
C LEU A 214 3.63 32.74 22.86
N SER A 215 4.61 32.13 22.21
CA SER A 215 5.77 32.85 21.72
C SER A 215 5.33 33.65 20.48
N SER A 216 5.62 34.93 20.47
CA SER A 216 5.31 35.84 19.35
C SER A 216 6.18 35.61 18.10
N THR A 217 6.81 34.46 17.97
CA THR A 217 7.55 34.01 16.78
C THR A 217 6.91 32.74 16.22
N PRO A 218 6.70 32.61 14.89
CA PRO A 218 6.11 31.45 14.28
C PRO A 218 7.13 30.34 14.20
N THR A 219 7.33 29.61 15.29
CA THR A 219 8.14 28.40 15.28
C THR A 219 7.46 27.39 16.19
N THR A 220 6.95 26.31 15.61
CA THR A 220 6.49 25.04 16.18
C THR A 220 6.05 25.08 17.65
N ALA A 221 4.73 25.06 17.86
CA ALA A 221 4.14 24.92 19.20
C ALA A 221 4.43 23.54 19.78
N PHE A 222 5.41 23.46 20.68
CA PHE A 222 5.59 22.31 21.57
C PHE A 222 4.82 22.57 22.87
N GLY A 223 3.75 21.81 23.12
CA GLY A 223 3.03 21.83 24.39
C GLY A 223 3.77 21.02 25.45
N MET A 224 4.10 21.62 26.60
CA MET A 224 4.53 20.88 27.78
C MET A 224 3.31 20.37 28.54
N ILE A 225 3.27 19.08 28.81
CA ILE A 225 2.22 18.45 29.59
C ILE A 225 2.74 18.25 31.02
N ASN A 226 2.15 18.98 31.97
CA ASN A 226 2.42 18.77 33.39
C ASN A 226 1.35 17.88 34.01
N LYS A 227 1.77 16.79 34.67
CA LYS A 227 0.86 16.00 35.53
C LYS A 227 0.59 16.77 36.82
N ALA A 228 -0.66 17.10 37.06
CA ALA A 228 -1.09 17.65 38.34
C ALA A 228 -1.16 16.55 39.40
N SER A 229 -0.46 16.74 40.50
CA SER A 229 -0.47 16.00 41.76
C SER A 229 0.03 14.54 41.72
N THR A 230 1.29 14.41 41.82
CA THR A 230 2.08 13.61 42.78
C THR A 230 3.54 13.91 42.47
N GLY A 231 4.19 14.67 43.28
CA GLY A 231 5.57 15.06 43.48
C GLY A 231 6.73 14.48 42.63
N ILE A 232 6.51 14.21 41.31
CA ILE A 232 7.57 13.80 40.40
C ILE A 232 7.50 14.71 39.16
N ILE A 233 8.39 15.68 39.12
CA ILE A 233 8.64 16.52 37.95
C ILE A 233 9.48 15.68 36.98
N GLY A 234 8.84 15.10 35.97
CA GLY A 234 9.52 14.47 34.83
C GLY A 234 9.48 15.42 33.64
N THR A 235 10.56 16.12 33.38
CA THR A 235 10.75 16.83 32.12
C THR A 235 11.19 15.82 31.05
N ALA A 236 10.31 15.47 30.11
CA ALA A 236 10.73 14.76 28.92
C ALA A 236 11.32 15.79 27.93
N LYS A 237 12.63 15.86 27.82
CA LYS A 237 13.33 16.46 26.69
C LYS A 237 13.39 15.41 25.59
N PHE A 238 12.81 15.74 24.45
CA PHE A 238 13.10 15.01 23.21
C PHE A 238 14.18 15.83 22.48
N ASP A 239 15.42 15.34 22.52
CA ASP A 239 16.46 15.79 21.60
C ASP A 239 16.25 15.01 20.29
N MET A 240 16.07 15.74 19.19
CA MET A 240 16.18 15.20 17.83
C MET A 240 17.54 15.58 17.30
N ASP A 241 18.37 14.61 17.09
CA ASP A 241 19.47 14.65 16.14
C ASP A 241 19.00 14.13 14.77
#